data_11806234f12d5bdb33a7edd654d142ca
#
_entry.id   11806234f12d5bdb33a7edd654d142ca
#
_cell.length_a   1.000
_cell.length_b   1.000
_cell.length_c   1.000
_cell.angle_alpha   90.00
_cell.angle_beta   90.00
_cell.angle_gamma   90.00
#
_symmetry.space_group_name_H-M   'P 1'
#
loop_
_entity.id
_entity.type
_entity.pdbx_description
1 polymer ?
#
loop_
_entity_poly.entity_id
_entity_poly.type
_entity_poly.pdbx_seq_one_letter_code
_entity_poly.pdbx_strand_id
1 'polypeptide(L)'
;MTEEVYRCFQGILEDRETPTVEKIVDGYSGFLFLDKEGLPEVAMHWEHRFNHMVKRYNEIYRVQIPNITPHVCRHTYCSNMARAGMNPKTLQYLMGHSDIGVTMNTYTHLGLEDAQNEMVRLEELNRAKEEVAKAAGEKKPLTQRSFRAV
;
A
#
# COMPACT_ATOMS: atom_id res chain seq x y z
N MET A 1 3.52 9.67 0.79
CA MET A 1 4.53 8.82 0.10
C MET A 1 5.67 8.62 1.05
N THR A 2 6.16 7.38 1.23
CA THR A 2 7.33 7.11 2.07
C THR A 2 8.61 7.55 1.38
N GLU A 3 9.67 7.80 2.15
CA GLU A 3 10.98 8.19 1.62
C GLU A 3 11.57 7.17 0.63
N GLU A 4 11.40 5.88 0.90
CA GLU A 4 11.82 4.80 0.00
C GLU A 4 11.12 4.87 -1.36
N VAL A 5 9.80 5.06 -1.36
CA VAL A 5 9.01 5.18 -2.60
C VAL A 5 9.42 6.43 -3.37
N TYR A 6 9.69 7.54 -2.67
CA TYR A 6 10.17 8.77 -3.29
C TYR A 6 11.51 8.56 -4.01
N ARG A 7 12.47 7.91 -3.35
CA ARG A 7 13.77 7.58 -3.95
C ARG A 7 13.66 6.66 -5.16
N CYS A 8 12.76 5.66 -5.11
CA CYS A 8 12.49 4.82 -6.27
C CYS A 8 12.00 5.63 -7.47
N PHE A 9 11.08 6.57 -7.26
CA PHE A 9 10.60 7.42 -8.34
C PHE A 9 11.68 8.40 -8.86
N GLN A 10 12.52 8.94 -7.98
CA GLN A 10 13.66 9.75 -8.42
C GLN A 10 14.62 8.95 -9.30
N GLY A 11 14.99 7.72 -8.89
CA GLY A 11 15.85 6.85 -9.70
C GLY A 11 15.24 6.55 -11.07
N ILE A 12 13.92 6.30 -11.15
CA ILE A 12 13.23 6.09 -12.42
C ILE A 12 13.32 7.33 -13.31
N LEU A 13 13.16 8.53 -12.74
CA LEU A 13 13.23 9.79 -13.48
C LEU A 13 14.64 10.10 -13.97
N GLU A 14 15.66 9.76 -13.19
CA GLU A 14 17.08 9.95 -13.50
C GLU A 14 17.56 9.00 -14.61
N ASP A 15 17.11 7.72 -14.54
CA ASP A 15 17.52 6.67 -15.49
C ASP A 15 16.75 6.67 -16.81
N ARG A 16 15.60 7.34 -16.87
CA ARG A 16 14.81 7.34 -18.09
C ARG A 16 15.39 8.26 -19.17
N GLU A 17 15.36 7.80 -20.42
CA GLU A 17 15.57 8.69 -21.56
C GLU A 17 14.40 9.67 -21.66
N THR A 18 14.67 10.95 -21.41
CA THR A 18 13.65 11.99 -21.53
C THR A 18 13.49 12.39 -22.99
N PRO A 19 12.31 12.25 -23.59
CA PRO A 19 12.10 12.68 -24.98
C PRO A 19 12.24 14.20 -25.09
N THR A 20 12.83 14.65 -26.18
CA THR A 20 13.04 16.09 -26.47
C THR A 20 11.70 16.86 -26.51
N VAL A 21 10.63 16.19 -26.90
CA VAL A 21 9.26 16.73 -26.92
C VAL A 21 8.34 15.71 -26.26
N GLU A 22 7.73 16.11 -25.15
CA GLU A 22 6.76 15.26 -24.45
C GLU A 22 5.43 15.25 -25.20
N LYS A 23 4.89 14.06 -25.43
CA LYS A 23 3.59 13.90 -26.10
C LYS A 23 2.46 14.12 -25.08
N ILE A 24 1.43 14.81 -25.55
CA ILE A 24 0.18 14.99 -24.80
C ILE A 24 -0.77 13.86 -25.23
N VAL A 25 -1.26 13.09 -24.26
CA VAL A 25 -2.24 12.01 -24.48
C VAL A 25 -3.47 12.31 -23.65
N ASP A 26 -4.63 12.41 -24.29
CA ASP A 26 -5.92 12.75 -23.66
C ASP A 26 -5.88 14.03 -22.79
N GLY A 27 -5.04 15.00 -23.18
CA GLY A 27 -4.87 16.26 -22.44
C GLY A 27 -3.88 16.18 -21.27
N TYR A 28 -3.24 15.05 -21.05
CA TYR A 28 -2.25 14.83 -19.99
C TYR A 28 -0.84 14.74 -20.54
N SER A 29 0.12 15.24 -19.77
CA SER A 29 1.56 15.13 -19.97
C SER A 29 2.23 14.81 -18.63
N GLY A 30 3.57 14.65 -18.58
CA GLY A 30 4.29 14.35 -17.35
C GLY A 30 4.16 12.88 -16.91
N PHE A 31 3.99 11.96 -17.87
CA PHE A 31 3.92 10.53 -17.56
C PHE A 31 5.25 10.02 -17.02
N LEU A 32 5.18 9.23 -15.96
CA LEU A 32 6.36 8.69 -15.31
C LEU A 32 7.05 7.61 -16.17
N PHE A 33 6.26 6.77 -16.81
CA PHE A 33 6.75 5.65 -17.63
C PHE A 33 6.41 5.87 -19.09
N LEU A 34 7.46 5.89 -19.91
CA LEU A 34 7.36 6.11 -21.36
C LEU A 34 7.95 4.91 -22.11
N ASP A 35 7.37 4.62 -23.26
CA ASP A 35 7.94 3.68 -24.20
C ASP A 35 9.06 4.34 -25.04
N LYS A 36 9.62 3.60 -26.00
CA LYS A 36 10.69 4.09 -26.88
C LYS A 36 10.25 5.21 -27.80
N GLU A 37 8.97 5.31 -28.09
CA GLU A 37 8.34 6.34 -28.90
C GLU A 37 7.94 7.58 -28.09
N GLY A 38 8.17 7.58 -26.76
CA GLY A 38 7.80 8.64 -25.83
C GLY A 38 6.30 8.69 -25.52
N LEU A 39 5.59 7.60 -25.71
CA LEU A 39 4.19 7.44 -25.31
C LEU A 39 4.10 6.78 -23.91
N PRO A 40 3.02 7.02 -23.16
CA PRO A 40 2.81 6.34 -21.88
C PRO A 40 2.80 4.83 -22.05
N GLU A 41 3.51 4.14 -21.15
CA GLU A 41 3.49 2.68 -21.09
C GLU A 41 2.07 2.16 -20.77
N VAL A 42 1.66 1.12 -21.48
CA VAL A 42 0.36 0.46 -21.26
C VAL A 42 0.49 -0.75 -20.35
N ALA A 43 -0.62 -1.14 -19.70
CA ALA A 43 -0.64 -2.23 -18.71
C ALA A 43 -0.07 -3.55 -19.25
N MET A 44 -0.30 -3.87 -20.51
CA MET A 44 0.20 -5.08 -21.17
C MET A 44 1.74 -5.13 -21.22
N HIS A 45 2.42 -3.99 -21.43
CA HIS A 45 3.89 -3.94 -21.41
C HIS A 45 4.44 -4.27 -20.03
N TRP A 46 3.77 -3.81 -18.96
CA TRP A 46 4.15 -4.15 -17.58
C TRP A 46 3.96 -5.63 -17.28
N GLU A 47 2.89 -6.24 -17.72
CA GLU A 47 2.65 -7.68 -17.56
C GLU A 47 3.75 -8.49 -18.25
N HIS A 48 4.09 -8.15 -19.50
CA HIS A 48 5.19 -8.79 -20.21
C HIS A 48 6.53 -8.64 -19.49
N ARG A 49 6.85 -7.45 -18.96
CA ARG A 49 8.10 -7.23 -18.20
C ARG A 49 8.15 -8.06 -16.93
N PHE A 50 7.05 -8.13 -16.18
CA PHE A 50 6.96 -8.98 -14.98
C PHE A 50 7.14 -10.46 -15.32
N ASN A 51 6.45 -10.96 -16.33
CA ASN A 51 6.56 -12.34 -16.78
C ASN A 51 8.00 -12.66 -17.22
N HIS A 52 8.65 -11.77 -17.95
CA HIS A 52 10.04 -11.94 -18.36
C HIS A 52 10.98 -11.94 -17.17
N MET A 53 10.80 -11.04 -16.20
CA MET A 53 11.60 -10.97 -14.98
C MET A 53 11.48 -12.26 -14.15
N VAL A 54 10.26 -12.75 -13.92
CA VAL A 54 10.00 -14.00 -13.19
C VAL A 54 10.64 -15.20 -13.91
N LYS A 55 10.44 -15.29 -15.24
CA LYS A 55 11.04 -16.35 -16.05
C LYS A 55 12.57 -16.33 -15.93
N ARG A 56 13.20 -15.17 -16.13
CA ARG A 56 14.63 -15.02 -16.03
C ARG A 56 15.17 -15.36 -14.64
N TYR A 57 14.48 -14.95 -13.56
CA TYR A 57 14.83 -15.34 -12.21
C TYR A 57 14.81 -16.87 -12.04
N ASN A 58 13.76 -17.52 -12.49
CA ASN A 58 13.56 -18.96 -12.39
C ASN A 58 14.54 -19.78 -13.25
N GLU A 59 15.09 -19.19 -14.31
CA GLU A 59 16.17 -19.80 -15.12
C GLU A 59 17.53 -19.74 -14.41
N ILE A 60 17.76 -18.72 -13.58
CA ILE A 60 19.05 -18.48 -12.91
C ILE A 60 19.12 -19.14 -11.54
N TYR A 61 18.02 -19.07 -10.78
CA TYR A 61 18.00 -19.46 -9.39
C TYR A 61 17.31 -20.80 -9.17
N ARG A 62 17.87 -21.61 -8.24
CA ARG A 62 17.33 -22.93 -7.91
C ARG A 62 15.98 -22.85 -7.21
N VAL A 63 15.77 -21.82 -6.37
CA VAL A 63 14.51 -21.58 -5.70
C VAL A 63 13.60 -20.81 -6.64
N GLN A 64 12.55 -21.48 -7.09
CA GLN A 64 11.59 -20.90 -8.02
C GLN A 64 10.63 -19.96 -7.31
N ILE A 65 10.34 -18.80 -7.90
CA ILE A 65 9.28 -17.90 -7.44
C ILE A 65 8.00 -18.14 -8.26
N PRO A 66 6.82 -18.01 -7.63
CA PRO A 66 5.54 -18.13 -8.33
C PRO A 66 5.40 -17.02 -9.37
N ASN A 67 4.42 -17.15 -10.25
CA ASN A 67 4.11 -16.09 -11.20
C ASN A 67 3.65 -14.83 -10.46
N ILE A 68 4.50 -13.80 -10.48
CA ILE A 68 4.24 -12.49 -9.86
C ILE A 68 3.82 -11.52 -10.97
N THR A 69 2.67 -10.90 -10.80
CA THR A 69 2.16 -9.86 -11.70
C THR A 69 1.98 -8.54 -10.94
N PRO A 70 1.86 -7.39 -11.62
CA PRO A 70 1.50 -6.13 -10.95
C PRO A 70 0.23 -6.24 -10.10
N HIS A 71 -0.73 -7.06 -10.54
CA HIS A 71 -1.97 -7.31 -9.82
C HIS A 71 -1.74 -8.08 -8.52
N VAL A 72 -0.88 -9.10 -8.54
CA VAL A 72 -0.46 -9.84 -7.34
C VAL A 72 0.22 -8.92 -6.34
N CYS A 73 1.14 -8.04 -6.80
CA CYS A 73 1.78 -7.05 -5.94
C CYS A 73 0.77 -6.10 -5.30
N ARG A 74 -0.21 -5.63 -6.08
CA ARG A 74 -1.29 -4.78 -5.61
C ARG A 74 -2.14 -5.47 -4.53
N HIS A 75 -2.54 -6.72 -4.75
CA HIS A 75 -3.29 -7.51 -3.77
C HIS A 75 -2.50 -7.76 -2.49
N THR A 76 -1.21 -8.09 -2.62
CA THR A 76 -0.33 -8.30 -1.47
C THR A 76 -0.21 -7.04 -0.64
N TYR A 77 -0.02 -5.88 -1.26
CA TYR A 77 0.00 -4.60 -0.56
C TYR A 77 -1.30 -4.35 0.18
N CYS A 78 -2.45 -4.51 -0.51
CA CYS A 78 -3.76 -4.29 0.08
C CYS A 78 -3.99 -5.19 1.32
N SER A 79 -3.67 -6.49 1.21
CA SER A 79 -3.81 -7.46 2.30
C SER A 79 -2.89 -7.14 3.48
N ASN A 80 -1.64 -6.76 3.21
CA ASN A 80 -0.68 -6.41 4.25
C ASN A 80 -1.12 -5.13 5.00
N MET A 81 -1.62 -4.13 4.28
CA MET A 81 -2.11 -2.90 4.91
C MET A 81 -3.40 -3.13 5.72
N ALA A 82 -4.30 -4.00 5.23
CA ALA A 82 -5.48 -4.41 5.98
C ALA A 82 -5.11 -5.11 7.29
N ARG A 83 -4.17 -6.07 7.25
CA ARG A 83 -3.65 -6.76 8.44
C ARG A 83 -2.93 -5.82 9.40
N ALA A 84 -2.25 -4.80 8.88
CA ALA A 84 -1.63 -3.75 9.69
C ALA A 84 -2.64 -2.79 10.35
N GLY A 85 -3.95 -3.02 10.17
CA GLY A 85 -5.02 -2.21 10.77
C GLY A 85 -5.23 -0.86 10.10
N MET A 86 -4.84 -0.72 8.82
CA MET A 86 -5.10 0.53 8.08
C MET A 86 -6.61 0.75 7.94
N ASN A 87 -7.06 1.98 8.14
CA ASN A 87 -8.46 2.33 7.94
C ASN A 87 -8.92 1.98 6.51
N PRO A 88 -10.05 1.24 6.33
CA PRO A 88 -10.53 0.80 5.01
C PRO A 88 -10.74 1.93 4.01
N LYS A 89 -11.18 3.10 4.47
CA LYS A 89 -11.42 4.26 3.60
C LYS A 89 -10.10 4.87 3.11
N THR A 90 -9.09 4.92 3.97
CA THR A 90 -7.74 5.33 3.60
C THR A 90 -7.12 4.35 2.60
N LEU A 91 -7.29 3.05 2.84
CA LEU A 91 -6.81 2.01 1.93
C LEU A 91 -7.53 2.07 0.57
N GLN A 92 -8.85 2.29 0.54
CA GLN A 92 -9.60 2.51 -0.69
C GLN A 92 -8.99 3.64 -1.52
N TYR A 93 -8.72 4.78 -0.88
CA TYR A 93 -8.14 5.95 -1.54
C TYR A 93 -6.75 5.65 -2.11
N LEU A 94 -5.85 5.05 -1.30
CA LEU A 94 -4.49 4.70 -1.73
C LEU A 94 -4.48 3.67 -2.88
N MET A 95 -5.42 2.73 -2.86
CA MET A 95 -5.58 1.73 -3.90
C MET A 95 -6.28 2.25 -5.15
N GLY A 96 -6.91 3.43 -5.10
CA GLY A 96 -7.70 3.96 -6.21
C GLY A 96 -8.92 3.09 -6.53
N HIS A 97 -9.52 2.42 -5.54
CA HIS A 97 -10.73 1.64 -5.75
C HIS A 97 -11.94 2.55 -5.81
N SER A 98 -12.70 2.49 -6.90
CA SER A 98 -13.95 3.26 -7.06
C SER A 98 -15.03 2.81 -6.07
N ASP A 99 -15.08 1.51 -5.77
CA ASP A 99 -16.02 0.90 -4.81
C ASP A 99 -15.30 0.45 -3.54
N ILE A 100 -15.84 0.82 -2.37
CA ILE A 100 -15.34 0.40 -1.06
C ILE A 100 -15.47 -1.12 -0.86
N GLY A 101 -16.46 -1.76 -1.47
CA GLY A 101 -16.68 -3.21 -1.41
C GLY A 101 -15.46 -4.01 -1.85
N VAL A 102 -14.76 -3.54 -2.88
CA VAL A 102 -13.50 -4.15 -3.35
C VAL A 102 -12.44 -4.16 -2.25
N THR A 103 -12.32 -3.06 -1.51
CA THR A 103 -11.39 -2.96 -0.37
C THR A 103 -11.88 -3.82 0.80
N MET A 104 -13.16 -3.76 1.13
CA MET A 104 -13.75 -4.51 2.24
C MET A 104 -13.63 -6.02 2.08
N ASN A 105 -13.68 -6.54 0.87
CA ASN A 105 -13.44 -7.96 0.60
C ASN A 105 -12.08 -8.44 1.13
N THR A 106 -11.08 -7.56 1.14
CA THR A 106 -9.76 -7.89 1.74
C THR A 106 -9.85 -8.04 3.25
N TYR A 107 -10.68 -7.23 3.92
CA TYR A 107 -10.86 -7.29 5.38
C TYR A 107 -11.71 -8.49 5.82
N THR A 108 -12.58 -9.03 4.97
CA THR A 108 -13.38 -10.22 5.29
C THR A 108 -12.55 -11.50 5.46
N HIS A 109 -11.31 -11.49 4.96
CA HIS A 109 -10.36 -12.61 5.12
C HIS A 109 -9.49 -12.48 6.38
N LEU A 110 -9.66 -11.41 7.18
CA LEU A 110 -9.01 -11.29 8.48
C LEU A 110 -9.66 -12.28 9.45
N GLY A 111 -8.83 -13.16 10.04
CA GLY A 111 -9.28 -14.20 10.94
C GLY A 111 -9.30 -13.77 12.41
N LEU A 112 -9.64 -14.72 13.28
CA LEU A 112 -9.65 -14.53 14.75
C LEU A 112 -8.27 -14.13 15.27
N GLU A 113 -7.20 -14.68 14.70
CA GLU A 113 -5.82 -14.37 15.08
C GLU A 113 -5.48 -12.91 14.78
N ASP A 114 -5.90 -12.39 13.63
CA ASP A 114 -5.71 -10.98 13.29
C ASP A 114 -6.47 -10.06 14.26
N ALA A 115 -7.69 -10.45 14.66
CA ALA A 115 -8.48 -9.71 15.65
C ALA A 115 -7.82 -9.70 17.03
N GLN A 116 -7.25 -10.82 17.47
CA GLN A 116 -6.51 -10.91 18.74
C GLN A 116 -5.27 -10.03 18.73
N ASN A 117 -4.48 -10.06 17.65
CA ASN A 117 -3.30 -9.24 17.49
C ASN A 117 -3.64 -7.74 17.52
N GLU A 118 -4.75 -7.34 16.89
CA GLU A 118 -5.21 -5.95 16.91
C GLU A 118 -5.64 -5.50 18.32
N MET A 119 -6.30 -6.37 19.10
CA MET A 119 -6.65 -6.08 20.49
C MET A 119 -5.40 -5.84 21.35
N VAL A 120 -4.39 -6.70 21.24
CA VAL A 120 -3.10 -6.53 21.95
C VAL A 120 -2.44 -5.20 21.56
N ARG A 121 -2.40 -4.88 20.26
CA ARG A 121 -1.84 -3.63 19.76
C ARG A 121 -2.57 -2.40 20.31
N LEU A 122 -3.90 -2.43 20.38
CA LEU A 122 -4.70 -1.34 20.94
C LEU A 122 -4.44 -1.16 22.45
N GLU A 123 -4.28 -2.25 23.19
CA GLU A 123 -3.92 -2.19 24.60
C GLU A 123 -2.53 -1.57 24.82
N GLU A 124 -1.54 -1.95 24.02
CA GLU A 124 -0.20 -1.37 24.07
C GLU A 124 -0.20 0.13 23.74
N LEU A 125 -0.94 0.54 22.72
CA LEU A 125 -1.09 1.93 22.35
C LEU A 125 -1.77 2.75 23.46
N ASN A 126 -2.78 2.20 24.12
CA ASN A 126 -3.45 2.86 25.23
C ASN A 126 -2.52 3.01 26.43
N ARG A 127 -1.74 1.96 26.74
CA ARG A 127 -0.73 2.01 27.80
C ARG A 127 0.34 3.07 27.52
N ALA A 128 0.87 3.10 26.31
CA ALA A 128 1.85 4.11 25.90
C ALA A 128 1.28 5.54 26.00
N LYS A 129 0.03 5.77 25.60
CA LYS A 129 -0.65 7.06 25.75
C LYS A 129 -0.80 7.46 27.23
N GLU A 130 -1.16 6.53 28.10
CA GLU A 130 -1.26 6.79 29.54
C GLU A 130 0.10 7.14 30.16
N GLU A 131 1.17 6.47 29.73
CA GLU A 131 2.54 6.78 30.20
C GLU A 131 2.98 8.18 29.75
N VAL A 132 2.72 8.54 28.50
CA VAL A 132 3.01 9.88 27.98
C VAL A 132 2.19 10.94 28.70
N ALA A 133 0.90 10.72 28.95
CA ALA A 133 0.03 11.62 29.70
C ALA A 133 0.49 11.80 31.16
N LYS A 134 0.95 10.74 31.82
CA LYS A 134 1.52 10.78 33.16
C LYS A 134 2.84 11.58 33.18
N ALA A 135 3.71 11.38 32.19
CA ALA A 135 4.97 12.08 32.06
C ALA A 135 4.78 13.58 31.75
N ALA A 136 3.74 13.95 31.02
CA ALA A 136 3.40 15.33 30.67
C ALA A 136 2.67 16.10 31.79
N GLY A 137 2.33 15.45 32.93
CA GLY A 137 1.64 16.08 34.04
C GLY A 137 0.17 16.46 33.78
N GLU A 138 -0.44 15.97 32.73
CA GLU A 138 -1.83 16.23 32.39
C GLU A 138 -2.78 15.46 33.32
N LYS A 139 -3.66 16.20 34.02
CA LYS A 139 -4.74 15.62 34.80
C LYS A 139 -5.70 14.87 33.86
N LYS A 140 -5.94 13.58 34.12
CA LYS A 140 -6.94 12.76 33.43
C LYS A 140 -8.25 13.53 33.24
N PRO A 141 -8.80 13.58 32.04
CA PRO A 141 -10.19 14.05 31.91
C PRO A 141 -11.12 13.06 32.60
N LEU A 142 -11.81 13.52 33.61
CA LEU A 142 -12.88 12.83 34.29
C LEU A 142 -14.06 12.66 33.33
N THR A 143 -14.13 11.58 32.58
CA THR A 143 -15.41 11.13 31.98
C THR A 143 -15.37 9.69 31.51
N GLN A 144 -15.71 8.78 32.37
CA GLN A 144 -16.53 7.63 31.98
C GLN A 144 -17.66 7.54 32.99
N ARG A 145 -18.80 8.11 32.65
CA ARG A 145 -20.06 7.78 33.30
C ARG A 145 -20.35 6.30 32.98
N SER A 146 -20.32 5.48 34.01
CA SER A 146 -20.77 4.10 33.93
C SER A 146 -22.23 4.09 33.44
N PHE A 147 -22.47 3.52 32.26
CA PHE A 147 -23.81 3.13 31.85
C PHE A 147 -24.26 2.00 32.77
N ARG A 148 -25.19 2.27 33.69
CA ARG A 148 -25.98 1.24 34.35
C ARG A 148 -27.07 0.84 33.32
N ALA A 149 -27.00 -0.40 32.86
CA ALA A 149 -28.14 -1.04 32.20
C ALA A 149 -29.24 -1.23 33.24
N VAL A 150 -30.44 -0.75 32.90
CA VAL A 150 -31.70 -1.06 33.59
C VAL A 150 -32.30 -2.25 32.89
#